data_d77154b09bb4f4c6a92fb94221a636b4
#
_entry.id   d77154b09bb4f4c6a92fb94221a636b4
#
_cell.length_a   1.000
_cell.length_b   1.000
_cell.length_c   1.000
_cell.angle_alpha   90.00
_cell.angle_beta   90.00
_cell.angle_gamma   90.00
#
_symmetry.space_group_name_H-M   'P 1'
#
loop_
_entity.id
_entity.type
_entity.pdbx_description
1 polymer ?
#
loop_
_entity_poly.entity_id
_entity_poly.type
_entity_poly.pdbx_seq_one_letter_code
_entity_poly.pdbx_strand_id
1 'polypeptide(L)'
;MRMANLGQQRAYMQTIRQQVKQTTDTELQDEVPLPGLADVESQVAIPMMLEEELVGVFSVESQGVNIFDKGDEMLIGILANQAAIALQHARLFQREQQRLQELNEAHCELADLNANLEQKVEERTAELLELSAKLAKYFSPQVYDSIFSGKLDVTIQTQRKPLTVFFSDLQGFTELTERLEPEVLTELLTHYLTEMSEVAIRWGGTIDKFIGDAILVFFGDPVSKGNREDAVACVSMAVEMLERLESLRSFWRERGVARPLNVRIGIHTGVCTVGNFGSEDRLDYTVIGNGVNLASRLESNSDPNQILISEDTYLLVKQHVRCEQGEAISVKGVSHPVQTYQVIELVNTSARKDTKLEEVIPGLSLALDPFSLEDHEAARQLLSTALKWLKPKVKKSRDKK
;
A
#
# COMPACT_ATOMS: atom_id res chain seq x y z
N MET A 1 47.20 65.80 -37.94
CA MET A 1 46.74 65.50 -39.29
C MET A 1 46.12 66.76 -39.86
N ARG A 2 46.58 67.26 -40.99
CA ARG A 2 46.05 68.50 -41.58
C ARG A 2 44.62 68.24 -42.00
N MET A 3 43.74 69.25 -41.72
CA MET A 3 42.32 69.22 -42.05
C MET A 3 42.06 68.70 -43.49
N ALA A 4 41.41 67.59 -43.51
CA ALA A 4 40.90 67.05 -44.74
C ALA A 4 39.71 67.98 -45.19
N ASN A 5 39.75 68.33 -46.44
CA ASN A 5 38.67 69.10 -47.13
C ASN A 5 37.28 68.52 -46.77
N LEU A 6 36.25 69.36 -46.58
CA LEU A 6 34.85 68.98 -46.25
C LEU A 6 34.33 67.77 -47.07
N GLY A 7 34.86 67.61 -48.30
CA GLY A 7 34.55 66.42 -49.15
C GLY A 7 35.15 65.08 -48.58
N GLN A 8 36.34 65.10 -48.01
CA GLN A 8 36.97 63.93 -47.43
C GLN A 8 36.34 63.55 -46.09
N GLN A 9 35.92 64.54 -45.30
CA GLN A 9 35.17 64.28 -44.06
C GLN A 9 33.78 63.68 -44.35
N ARG A 10 33.06 64.16 -45.35
CA ARG A 10 31.79 63.52 -45.82
C ARG A 10 31.99 62.11 -46.29
N ALA A 11 33.07 61.82 -47.05
CA ALA A 11 33.38 60.49 -47.50
C ALA A 11 33.71 59.56 -46.32
N TYR A 12 34.47 60.04 -45.33
CA TYR A 12 34.78 59.31 -44.08
C TYR A 12 33.49 59.02 -43.27
N MET A 13 32.64 59.99 -43.11
CA MET A 13 31.33 59.81 -42.46
C MET A 13 30.39 58.86 -43.23
N GLN A 14 30.46 58.86 -44.56
CA GLN A 14 29.72 57.83 -45.35
C GLN A 14 30.28 56.44 -45.17
N THR A 15 31.63 56.27 -45.06
CA THR A 15 32.26 54.97 -44.79
C THR A 15 31.90 54.44 -43.41
N ILE A 16 31.89 55.33 -42.39
CA ILE A 16 31.49 54.97 -41.05
C ILE A 16 29.97 54.58 -41.05
N ARG A 17 29.12 55.33 -41.73
CA ARG A 17 27.70 55.01 -41.90
C ARG A 17 27.49 53.65 -42.59
N GLN A 18 28.31 53.32 -43.59
CA GLN A 18 28.26 52.01 -44.24
C GLN A 18 28.74 50.87 -43.31
N GLN A 19 29.79 51.10 -42.52
CA GLN A 19 30.25 50.12 -41.54
C GLN A 19 29.24 49.91 -40.41
N VAL A 20 28.60 50.96 -39.90
CA VAL A 20 27.50 50.88 -38.93
C VAL A 20 26.31 50.11 -39.51
N LYS A 21 25.97 50.35 -40.79
CA LYS A 21 24.90 49.58 -41.50
C LYS A 21 25.23 48.09 -41.67
N GLN A 22 26.48 47.69 -41.80
CA GLN A 22 26.93 46.31 -41.95
C GLN A 22 26.97 45.54 -40.61
N THR A 23 27.14 46.23 -39.50
CA THR A 23 27.24 45.61 -38.17
C THR A 23 25.91 45.51 -37.42
N THR A 24 24.90 46.29 -37.85
CA THR A 24 23.53 46.21 -37.33
C THR A 24 22.61 45.56 -38.36
N ASP A 25 22.53 44.24 -38.31
CA ASP A 25 21.60 43.42 -39.10
C ASP A 25 20.20 43.45 -38.46
N THR A 26 19.69 44.64 -38.21
CA THR A 26 18.31 44.83 -37.74
C THR A 26 17.80 46.19 -38.23
N GLU A 27 16.82 46.13 -39.09
CA GLU A 27 15.84 47.13 -39.48
C GLU A 27 15.90 48.50 -38.75
N LEU A 28 16.85 49.34 -39.12
CA LEU A 28 16.71 50.78 -38.93
C LEU A 28 16.15 51.33 -40.26
N GLN A 29 14.88 51.05 -40.47
CA GLN A 29 14.02 51.84 -41.34
C GLN A 29 13.73 53.13 -40.56
N ASP A 30 14.56 54.09 -40.73
CA ASP A 30 14.26 55.53 -40.77
C ASP A 30 15.63 56.22 -40.79
N GLU A 31 15.97 56.81 -41.94
CA GLU A 31 17.01 57.80 -42.03
C GLU A 31 16.57 58.98 -41.17
N VAL A 32 16.92 58.97 -39.89
CA VAL A 32 16.88 60.18 -39.09
C VAL A 32 18.00 61.10 -39.59
N PRO A 33 17.68 62.19 -40.26
CA PRO A 33 18.71 63.16 -40.66
C PRO A 33 19.35 63.63 -39.35
N LEU A 34 20.68 63.36 -39.22
CA LEU A 34 21.43 63.90 -38.09
C LEU A 34 21.23 65.42 -38.08
N PRO A 35 20.68 65.99 -36.99
CA PRO A 35 20.58 67.43 -36.91
C PRO A 35 22.00 68.00 -36.97
N GLY A 36 22.34 68.60 -38.07
CA GLY A 36 23.61 69.33 -38.23
C GLY A 36 23.32 70.81 -38.21
N LEU A 37 24.30 71.61 -37.84
CA LEU A 37 24.25 73.05 -37.98
C LEU A 37 24.15 73.40 -39.45
N ALA A 38 23.31 74.40 -39.79
CA ALA A 38 23.36 75.02 -41.11
C ALA A 38 24.70 75.75 -41.19
N ASP A 39 25.35 75.62 -42.35
CA ASP A 39 26.64 76.32 -42.65
C ASP A 39 27.80 75.85 -41.80
N VAL A 40 28.01 74.54 -41.66
CA VAL A 40 29.18 73.94 -40.96
C VAL A 40 30.43 74.16 -41.78
N GLU A 41 31.43 74.90 -41.22
CA GLU A 41 32.72 75.15 -41.81
C GLU A 41 33.85 74.27 -41.18
N SER A 42 33.69 73.70 -39.94
CA SER A 42 34.59 72.74 -39.39
C SER A 42 33.81 71.66 -38.60
N GLN A 43 34.30 70.40 -38.69
CA GLN A 43 33.70 69.24 -38.04
C GLN A 43 34.77 68.31 -37.57
N VAL A 44 34.64 67.76 -36.33
CA VAL A 44 35.44 66.64 -35.80
C VAL A 44 34.49 65.49 -35.55
N ALA A 45 34.73 64.34 -36.14
CA ALA A 45 33.99 63.13 -35.93
C ALA A 45 34.92 62.00 -35.41
N ILE A 46 34.61 61.48 -34.25
CA ILE A 46 35.41 60.45 -33.56
C ILE A 46 34.56 59.21 -33.41
N PRO A 47 35.09 58.03 -33.86
CA PRO A 47 34.38 56.76 -33.60
C PRO A 47 34.39 56.43 -32.10
N MET A 48 33.20 56.09 -31.61
CA MET A 48 32.99 55.57 -30.27
C MET A 48 33.24 54.07 -30.30
N MET A 49 34.46 53.67 -30.01
CA MET A 49 34.87 52.26 -29.99
C MET A 49 34.78 51.71 -28.58
N LEU A 50 34.38 50.47 -28.51
CA LEU A 50 34.49 49.69 -27.29
C LEU A 50 35.21 48.40 -27.69
N GLU A 51 36.42 48.19 -27.15
CA GLU A 51 37.34 47.19 -27.64
C GLU A 51 37.52 47.29 -29.18
N GLU A 52 36.97 46.35 -29.96
CA GLU A 52 37.02 46.36 -31.42
C GLU A 52 35.67 46.65 -32.07
N GLU A 53 34.59 46.91 -31.28
CA GLU A 53 33.26 47.14 -31.79
C GLU A 53 32.94 48.64 -31.89
N LEU A 54 32.40 49.08 -33.02
CA LEU A 54 31.92 50.44 -33.25
C LEU A 54 30.56 50.62 -32.64
N VAL A 55 30.45 51.32 -31.51
CA VAL A 55 29.21 51.56 -30.78
C VAL A 55 28.45 52.76 -31.40
N GLY A 56 29.17 53.72 -31.95
CA GLY A 56 28.61 54.93 -32.55
C GLY A 56 29.64 55.92 -33.03
N VAL A 57 29.25 57.11 -33.42
CA VAL A 57 30.15 58.19 -33.81
C VAL A 57 29.78 59.44 -33.04
N PHE A 58 30.76 60.04 -32.40
CA PHE A 58 30.60 61.31 -31.69
C PHE A 58 31.09 62.44 -32.62
N SER A 59 30.20 63.35 -32.95
CA SER A 59 30.47 64.45 -33.89
C SER A 59 30.27 65.81 -33.23
N VAL A 60 31.24 66.70 -33.41
CA VAL A 60 31.16 68.11 -32.99
C VAL A 60 31.32 68.96 -34.22
N GLU A 61 30.42 69.91 -34.40
CA GLU A 61 30.34 70.81 -35.56
C GLU A 61 30.45 72.27 -35.15
N SER A 62 31.02 73.13 -36.01
CA SER A 62 31.12 74.58 -35.83
C SER A 62 30.99 75.33 -37.12
N GLN A 63 30.47 76.56 -37.07
CA GLN A 63 30.36 77.50 -38.21
C GLN A 63 31.64 78.32 -38.43
N GLY A 64 32.65 78.17 -37.55
CA GLY A 64 33.93 78.81 -37.74
C GLY A 64 34.96 77.96 -38.49
N VAL A 65 35.83 78.63 -39.30
CA VAL A 65 36.85 77.94 -40.10
C VAL A 65 38.02 77.54 -39.23
N ASN A 66 38.44 76.25 -39.29
CA ASN A 66 39.64 75.74 -38.63
C ASN A 66 39.67 75.93 -37.07
N ILE A 67 38.55 75.80 -36.37
CA ILE A 67 38.39 76.04 -34.95
C ILE A 67 39.02 74.92 -34.11
N PHE A 68 38.97 73.67 -34.56
CA PHE A 68 39.44 72.53 -33.80
C PHE A 68 40.94 72.29 -33.93
N ASP A 69 41.67 72.26 -32.80
CA ASP A 69 43.07 71.93 -32.74
C ASP A 69 43.30 70.50 -32.28
N LYS A 70 44.57 70.06 -32.12
CA LYS A 70 44.90 68.70 -31.62
C LYS A 70 44.50 68.47 -30.18
N GLY A 71 44.42 69.51 -29.39
CA GLY A 71 43.99 69.43 -28.00
C GLY A 71 42.48 69.16 -27.95
N ASP A 72 41.69 69.83 -28.82
CA ASP A 72 40.28 69.60 -28.98
C ASP A 72 39.97 68.17 -29.49
N GLU A 73 40.70 67.67 -30.47
CA GLU A 73 40.55 66.27 -30.94
C GLU A 73 40.78 65.27 -29.82
N MET A 74 41.80 65.51 -28.96
CA MET A 74 42.11 64.64 -27.82
C MET A 74 40.98 64.69 -26.78
N LEU A 75 40.47 65.88 -26.43
CA LEU A 75 39.39 66.07 -25.48
C LEU A 75 38.12 65.42 -25.99
N ILE A 76 37.75 65.64 -27.22
CA ILE A 76 36.55 65.06 -27.88
C ILE A 76 36.69 63.54 -27.91
N GLY A 77 37.90 63.01 -28.14
CA GLY A 77 38.21 61.56 -28.08
C GLY A 77 37.94 60.96 -26.71
N ILE A 78 38.36 61.63 -25.65
CA ILE A 78 38.06 61.20 -24.26
C ILE A 78 36.55 61.20 -24.00
N LEU A 79 35.86 62.24 -24.45
CA LEU A 79 34.39 62.32 -24.29
C LEU A 79 33.67 61.25 -25.12
N ALA A 80 34.11 60.95 -26.33
CA ALA A 80 33.55 59.89 -27.16
C ALA A 80 33.71 58.52 -26.52
N ASN A 81 34.87 58.21 -25.91
CA ASN A 81 35.10 56.99 -25.19
C ASN A 81 34.23 56.87 -23.93
N GLN A 82 34.11 57.97 -23.17
CA GLN A 82 33.20 57.99 -21.97
C GLN A 82 31.74 57.78 -22.40
N ALA A 83 31.30 58.40 -23.46
CA ALA A 83 29.98 58.24 -24.02
C ALA A 83 29.73 56.79 -24.51
N ALA A 84 30.75 56.16 -25.14
CA ALA A 84 30.67 54.77 -25.56
C ALA A 84 30.41 53.81 -24.38
N ILE A 85 31.21 53.95 -23.31
CA ILE A 85 31.11 53.18 -22.08
C ILE A 85 29.73 53.39 -21.42
N ALA A 86 29.28 54.67 -21.32
CA ALA A 86 27.98 54.98 -20.73
C ALA A 86 26.82 54.36 -21.52
N LEU A 87 26.86 54.43 -22.85
CA LEU A 87 25.85 53.81 -23.72
C LEU A 87 25.79 52.28 -23.58
N GLN A 88 26.97 51.65 -23.47
CA GLN A 88 27.01 50.21 -23.25
C GLN A 88 26.45 49.81 -21.89
N HIS A 89 26.84 50.52 -20.82
CA HIS A 89 26.27 50.28 -19.50
C HIS A 89 24.75 50.40 -19.49
N ALA A 90 24.23 51.46 -20.13
CA ALA A 90 22.79 51.65 -20.26
C ALA A 90 22.09 50.48 -20.98
N ARG A 91 22.67 50.02 -22.10
CA ARG A 91 22.14 48.86 -22.85
C ARG A 91 22.20 47.56 -22.07
N LEU A 92 23.31 47.30 -21.37
CA LEU A 92 23.46 46.11 -20.53
C LEU A 92 22.47 46.15 -19.35
N PHE A 93 22.35 47.29 -18.68
CA PHE A 93 21.38 47.47 -17.60
C PHE A 93 19.93 47.27 -18.06
N GLN A 94 19.57 47.77 -19.23
CA GLN A 94 18.24 47.59 -19.81
C GLN A 94 17.96 46.13 -20.14
N ARG A 95 18.95 45.41 -20.72
CA ARG A 95 18.84 43.98 -21.00
C ARG A 95 18.75 43.15 -19.74
N GLU A 96 19.50 43.52 -18.69
CA GLU A 96 19.45 42.81 -17.41
C GLU A 96 18.10 42.99 -16.74
N GLN A 97 17.56 44.20 -16.73
CA GLN A 97 16.21 44.46 -16.22
C GLN A 97 15.14 43.66 -16.94
N GLN A 98 15.23 43.62 -18.26
CA GLN A 98 14.28 42.86 -19.09
C GLN A 98 14.36 41.34 -18.77
N ARG A 99 15.58 40.80 -18.66
CA ARG A 99 15.77 39.39 -18.28
C ARG A 99 15.28 39.09 -16.87
N LEU A 100 15.46 40.00 -15.92
CA LEU A 100 14.95 39.84 -14.56
C LEU A 100 13.41 39.81 -14.56
N GLN A 101 12.78 40.65 -15.37
CA GLN A 101 11.32 40.66 -15.51
C GLN A 101 10.81 39.35 -16.11
N GLU A 102 11.39 38.91 -17.23
CA GLU A 102 11.04 37.64 -17.90
C GLU A 102 11.25 36.44 -16.95
N LEU A 103 12.34 36.44 -16.16
CA LEU A 103 12.62 35.40 -15.17
C LEU A 103 11.59 35.40 -14.03
N ASN A 104 11.20 36.58 -13.53
CA ASN A 104 10.17 36.69 -12.50
C ASN A 104 8.80 36.22 -13.00
N GLU A 105 8.42 36.59 -14.20
CA GLU A 105 7.17 36.12 -14.83
C GLU A 105 7.16 34.60 -14.97
N ALA A 106 8.24 34.01 -15.50
CA ALA A 106 8.37 32.56 -15.63
C ALA A 106 8.38 31.86 -14.25
N HIS A 107 8.99 32.48 -13.24
CA HIS A 107 9.02 31.91 -11.88
C HIS A 107 7.62 31.91 -11.22
N CYS A 108 6.83 32.98 -11.43
CA CYS A 108 5.44 33.03 -10.97
C CYS A 108 4.58 31.97 -11.68
N GLU A 109 4.69 31.85 -12.99
CA GLU A 109 3.95 30.85 -13.78
C GLU A 109 4.30 29.40 -13.34
N LEU A 110 5.58 29.15 -13.07
CA LEU A 110 6.06 27.85 -12.59
C LEU A 110 5.56 27.55 -11.19
N ALA A 111 5.48 28.55 -10.30
CA ALA A 111 4.93 28.38 -8.96
C ALA A 111 3.42 28.07 -9.01
N ASP A 112 2.66 28.76 -9.85
CA ASP A 112 1.23 28.51 -10.03
C ASP A 112 0.98 27.13 -10.66
N LEU A 113 1.80 26.73 -11.61
CA LEU A 113 1.70 25.40 -12.24
C LEU A 113 2.01 24.30 -11.23
N ASN A 114 3.04 24.46 -10.38
CA ASN A 114 3.37 23.50 -9.32
C ASN A 114 2.23 23.40 -8.30
N ALA A 115 1.68 24.51 -7.83
CA ALA A 115 0.56 24.49 -6.90
C ALA A 115 -0.67 23.75 -7.49
N ASN A 116 -0.99 24.02 -8.75
CA ASN A 116 -2.07 23.33 -9.45
C ASN A 116 -1.78 21.82 -9.64
N LEU A 117 -0.52 21.45 -9.89
CA LEU A 117 -0.10 20.06 -10.04
C LEU A 117 -0.20 19.31 -8.70
N GLU A 118 0.29 19.91 -7.61
CA GLU A 118 0.17 19.37 -6.26
C GLU A 118 -1.29 19.11 -5.88
N GLN A 119 -2.16 20.08 -6.12
CA GLN A 119 -3.59 19.93 -5.87
C GLN A 119 -4.19 18.78 -6.68
N LYS A 120 -3.89 18.68 -7.98
CA LYS A 120 -4.37 17.59 -8.83
C LYS A 120 -3.85 16.21 -8.38
N VAL A 121 -2.59 16.12 -7.93
CA VAL A 121 -2.02 14.89 -7.39
C VAL A 121 -2.77 14.48 -6.12
N GLU A 122 -3.06 15.43 -5.24
CA GLU A 122 -3.79 15.18 -4.00
C GLU A 122 -5.24 14.71 -4.27
N GLU A 123 -5.96 15.38 -5.18
CA GLU A 123 -7.31 15.00 -5.60
C GLU A 123 -7.33 13.59 -6.20
N ARG A 124 -6.39 13.27 -7.13
CA ARG A 124 -6.30 11.96 -7.76
C ARG A 124 -5.91 10.86 -6.78
N THR A 125 -5.04 11.18 -5.83
CA THR A 125 -4.66 10.22 -4.79
C THR A 125 -5.84 9.89 -3.89
N ALA A 126 -6.63 10.91 -3.51
CA ALA A 126 -7.85 10.71 -2.72
C ALA A 126 -8.90 9.86 -3.48
N GLU A 127 -9.13 10.14 -4.77
CA GLU A 127 -10.03 9.34 -5.62
C GLU A 127 -9.57 7.87 -5.72
N LEU A 128 -8.27 7.63 -5.91
CA LEU A 128 -7.70 6.28 -5.97
C LEU A 128 -7.84 5.54 -4.66
N LEU A 129 -7.60 6.20 -3.52
CA LEU A 129 -7.79 5.61 -2.20
C LEU A 129 -9.25 5.25 -1.94
N GLU A 130 -10.20 6.12 -2.31
CA GLU A 130 -11.64 5.83 -2.19
C GLU A 130 -12.05 4.64 -3.05
N LEU A 131 -11.61 4.59 -4.31
CA LEU A 131 -11.88 3.48 -5.22
C LEU A 131 -11.27 2.17 -4.70
N SER A 132 -10.03 2.23 -4.22
CA SER A 132 -9.32 1.11 -3.63
C SER A 132 -10.06 0.55 -2.41
N ALA A 133 -10.57 1.43 -1.51
CA ALA A 133 -11.36 1.04 -0.36
C ALA A 133 -12.72 0.41 -0.74
N LYS A 134 -13.34 0.84 -1.83
CA LYS A 134 -14.54 0.21 -2.37
C LYS A 134 -14.24 -1.17 -2.93
N LEU A 135 -13.16 -1.33 -3.68
CA LEU A 135 -12.73 -2.62 -4.24
C LEU A 135 -12.32 -3.62 -3.15
N ALA A 136 -11.71 -3.15 -2.06
CA ALA A 136 -11.33 -4.00 -0.92
C ALA A 136 -12.50 -4.82 -0.35
N LYS A 137 -13.76 -4.33 -0.49
CA LYS A 137 -14.95 -5.04 -0.01
C LYS A 137 -15.33 -6.29 -0.83
N TYR A 138 -14.76 -6.43 -2.03
CA TYR A 138 -15.04 -7.57 -2.92
C TYR A 138 -14.00 -8.68 -2.82
N PHE A 139 -12.93 -8.46 -2.06
CA PHE A 139 -11.87 -9.43 -1.85
C PHE A 139 -11.73 -9.75 -0.36
N SER A 140 -11.18 -10.92 -0.05
CA SER A 140 -10.72 -11.14 1.32
C SER A 140 -9.54 -10.20 1.62
N PRO A 141 -9.39 -9.69 2.85
CA PRO A 141 -8.31 -8.75 3.19
C PRO A 141 -6.93 -9.28 2.83
N GLN A 142 -6.67 -10.57 3.03
CA GLN A 142 -5.38 -11.19 2.74
C GLN A 142 -5.05 -11.20 1.23
N VAL A 143 -6.05 -11.44 0.38
CA VAL A 143 -5.91 -11.39 -1.08
C VAL A 143 -5.71 -9.96 -1.54
N TYR A 144 -6.52 -9.03 -1.03
CA TYR A 144 -6.40 -7.61 -1.31
C TYR A 144 -4.99 -7.09 -0.99
N ASP A 145 -4.52 -7.32 0.24
CA ASP A 145 -3.18 -6.90 0.68
C ASP A 145 -2.06 -7.52 -0.15
N SER A 146 -2.23 -8.78 -0.57
CA SER A 146 -1.24 -9.47 -1.41
C SER A 146 -1.17 -8.91 -2.82
N ILE A 147 -2.30 -8.51 -3.42
CA ILE A 147 -2.37 -7.86 -4.73
C ILE A 147 -1.74 -6.45 -4.64
N PHE A 148 -2.19 -5.62 -3.71
CA PHE A 148 -1.74 -4.23 -3.60
C PHE A 148 -0.30 -4.07 -3.08
N SER A 149 0.23 -5.07 -2.37
CA SER A 149 1.65 -5.12 -2.01
C SER A 149 2.55 -5.69 -3.13
N GLY A 150 1.98 -6.10 -4.26
CA GLY A 150 2.72 -6.68 -5.39
C GLY A 150 3.25 -8.09 -5.14
N LYS A 151 2.76 -8.78 -4.11
CA LYS A 151 3.12 -10.17 -3.81
C LYS A 151 2.33 -11.17 -4.66
N LEU A 152 1.15 -10.79 -5.11
CA LEU A 152 0.27 -11.58 -5.95
C LEU A 152 -0.02 -10.81 -7.25
N ASP A 153 0.33 -11.42 -8.39
CA ASP A 153 0.00 -10.87 -9.70
C ASP A 153 -1.45 -11.20 -10.09
N VAL A 154 -2.12 -10.26 -10.75
CA VAL A 154 -3.48 -10.45 -11.27
C VAL A 154 -3.38 -11.11 -12.66
N THR A 155 -2.82 -12.32 -12.69
CA THR A 155 -2.71 -13.18 -13.89
C THR A 155 -3.30 -14.54 -13.59
N ILE A 156 -3.65 -15.31 -14.65
CA ILE A 156 -4.10 -16.71 -14.49
C ILE A 156 -2.89 -17.54 -14.03
N GLN A 157 -2.75 -17.68 -12.72
CA GLN A 157 -1.69 -18.44 -12.09
C GLN A 157 -2.23 -19.24 -10.91
N THR A 158 -1.93 -20.54 -10.89
CA THR A 158 -2.39 -21.45 -9.84
C THR A 158 -1.23 -22.24 -9.26
N GLN A 159 -1.36 -22.62 -7.99
CA GLN A 159 -0.38 -23.42 -7.27
C GLN A 159 -1.07 -24.61 -6.60
N ARG A 160 -0.38 -25.75 -6.54
CA ARG A 160 -0.82 -26.90 -5.73
C ARG A 160 -0.11 -26.84 -4.39
N LYS A 161 -0.88 -26.77 -3.31
CA LYS A 161 -0.34 -26.77 -1.94
C LYS A 161 -1.33 -27.39 -0.96
N PRO A 162 -0.84 -27.91 0.17
CA PRO A 162 -1.72 -28.35 1.25
C PRO A 162 -2.44 -27.15 1.85
N LEU A 163 -3.76 -27.23 1.92
CA LEU A 163 -4.63 -26.21 2.49
C LEU A 163 -5.60 -26.87 3.47
N THR A 164 -6.02 -26.14 4.50
CA THR A 164 -7.15 -26.54 5.33
C THR A 164 -8.39 -25.79 4.86
N VAL A 165 -9.36 -26.54 4.38
CA VAL A 165 -10.61 -26.02 3.81
C VAL A 165 -11.73 -26.19 4.81
N PHE A 166 -12.45 -25.12 5.05
CA PHE A 166 -13.63 -25.02 5.90
C PHE A 166 -14.85 -24.76 5.05
N PHE A 167 -15.92 -25.47 5.31
CA PHE A 167 -17.23 -25.27 4.71
C PHE A 167 -18.29 -25.22 5.80
N SER A 168 -19.19 -24.26 5.76
CA SER A 168 -20.35 -24.20 6.66
C SER A 168 -21.62 -23.83 5.92
N ASP A 169 -22.76 -24.29 6.44
CA ASP A 169 -24.09 -24.05 5.89
C ASP A 169 -25.13 -23.95 7.00
N LEU A 170 -26.13 -23.07 6.84
CA LEU A 170 -27.21 -22.92 7.80
C LEU A 170 -28.30 -23.97 7.56
N GLN A 171 -28.57 -24.78 8.56
CA GLN A 171 -29.62 -25.80 8.45
C GLN A 171 -30.99 -25.17 8.35
N GLY A 172 -31.77 -25.55 7.32
CA GLY A 172 -33.16 -25.12 7.13
C GLY A 172 -33.30 -23.67 6.63
N PHE A 173 -32.23 -23.07 6.11
CA PHE A 173 -32.24 -21.72 5.56
C PHE A 173 -33.23 -21.58 4.39
N THR A 174 -33.32 -22.57 3.53
CA THR A 174 -34.26 -22.60 2.40
C THR A 174 -35.73 -22.51 2.90
N GLU A 175 -36.08 -23.21 3.98
CA GLU A 175 -37.45 -23.08 4.58
C GLU A 175 -37.65 -21.67 5.20
N LEU A 176 -36.60 -21.07 5.69
CA LEU A 176 -36.66 -19.72 6.28
C LEU A 176 -36.88 -18.66 5.19
N THR A 177 -36.29 -18.82 4.00
CA THR A 177 -36.49 -17.90 2.86
C THR A 177 -37.93 -17.87 2.37
N GLU A 178 -38.70 -18.96 2.55
CA GLU A 178 -40.10 -19.02 2.16
C GLU A 178 -41.05 -18.35 3.20
N ARG A 179 -40.57 -18.11 4.43
CA ARG A 179 -41.40 -17.64 5.55
C ARG A 179 -41.14 -16.19 5.95
N LEU A 180 -39.95 -15.67 5.70
CA LEU A 180 -39.60 -14.31 6.09
C LEU A 180 -39.77 -13.34 4.93
N GLU A 181 -40.09 -12.11 5.26
CA GLU A 181 -40.04 -11.00 4.31
C GLU A 181 -38.57 -10.82 3.81
N PRO A 182 -38.39 -10.52 2.51
CA PRO A 182 -37.06 -10.41 1.91
C PRO A 182 -36.10 -9.45 2.63
N GLU A 183 -36.63 -8.34 3.16
CA GLU A 183 -35.86 -7.33 3.88
C GLU A 183 -35.32 -7.89 5.20
N VAL A 184 -36.14 -8.61 5.96
CA VAL A 184 -35.76 -9.25 7.23
C VAL A 184 -34.74 -10.35 6.97
N LEU A 185 -35.00 -11.17 5.93
CA LEU A 185 -34.06 -12.22 5.53
C LEU A 185 -32.67 -11.64 5.18
N THR A 186 -32.62 -10.54 4.40
CA THR A 186 -31.40 -9.86 3.99
C THR A 186 -30.66 -9.30 5.21
N GLU A 187 -31.38 -8.67 6.16
CA GLU A 187 -30.78 -8.17 7.40
C GLU A 187 -30.13 -9.29 8.22
N LEU A 188 -30.86 -10.40 8.40
CA LEU A 188 -30.38 -11.56 9.16
C LEU A 188 -29.16 -12.21 8.51
N LEU A 189 -29.22 -12.44 7.19
CA LEU A 189 -28.11 -13.04 6.45
C LEU A 189 -26.87 -12.13 6.47
N THR A 190 -27.06 -10.84 6.23
CA THR A 190 -25.96 -9.86 6.27
C THR A 190 -25.31 -9.82 7.65
N HIS A 191 -26.10 -9.83 8.71
CA HIS A 191 -25.57 -9.86 10.08
C HIS A 191 -24.81 -11.15 10.37
N TYR A 192 -25.37 -12.31 9.98
CA TYR A 192 -24.71 -13.60 10.11
C TYR A 192 -23.36 -13.63 9.38
N LEU A 193 -23.36 -13.27 8.09
CA LEU A 193 -22.14 -13.28 7.27
C LEU A 193 -21.09 -12.30 7.79
N THR A 194 -21.52 -11.15 8.33
CA THR A 194 -20.60 -10.15 8.93
C THR A 194 -19.91 -10.74 10.16
N GLU A 195 -20.67 -11.28 11.09
CA GLU A 195 -20.14 -11.85 12.33
C GLU A 195 -19.19 -13.05 12.07
N MET A 196 -19.58 -13.94 11.15
CA MET A 196 -18.74 -15.08 10.76
C MET A 196 -17.47 -14.64 10.02
N SER A 197 -17.57 -13.62 9.18
CA SER A 197 -16.41 -13.07 8.46
C SER A 197 -15.39 -12.42 9.41
N GLU A 198 -15.85 -11.70 10.43
CA GLU A 198 -14.99 -11.11 11.45
C GLU A 198 -14.20 -12.19 12.20
N VAL A 199 -14.86 -13.30 12.55
CA VAL A 199 -14.19 -14.44 13.16
C VAL A 199 -13.16 -15.05 12.21
N ALA A 200 -13.54 -15.31 10.95
CA ALA A 200 -12.64 -15.90 9.96
C ALA A 200 -11.37 -15.05 9.73
N ILE A 201 -11.53 -13.75 9.55
CA ILE A 201 -10.43 -12.80 9.33
C ILE A 201 -9.50 -12.76 10.54
N ARG A 202 -10.05 -12.72 11.75
CA ARG A 202 -9.28 -12.68 13.01
C ARG A 202 -8.38 -13.90 13.20
N TRP A 203 -8.84 -15.06 12.79
CA TRP A 203 -8.03 -16.30 12.82
C TRP A 203 -7.06 -16.42 11.66
N GLY A 204 -7.14 -15.53 10.65
CA GLY A 204 -6.28 -15.52 9.47
C GLY A 204 -6.79 -16.40 8.34
N GLY A 205 -8.08 -16.75 8.36
CA GLY A 205 -8.74 -17.47 7.28
C GLY A 205 -8.98 -16.59 6.05
N THR A 206 -8.73 -17.13 4.88
CA THR A 206 -9.04 -16.48 3.60
C THR A 206 -10.46 -16.87 3.21
N ILE A 207 -11.39 -15.91 3.23
CA ILE A 207 -12.77 -16.13 2.77
C ILE A 207 -12.72 -16.21 1.25
N ASP A 208 -13.09 -17.36 0.70
CA ASP A 208 -13.21 -17.57 -0.74
C ASP A 208 -14.48 -16.90 -1.27
N LYS A 209 -15.62 -17.40 -0.84
CA LYS A 209 -16.92 -16.89 -1.26
C LYS A 209 -18.05 -17.30 -0.31
N PHE A 210 -19.16 -16.60 -0.45
CA PHE A 210 -20.44 -17.00 0.08
C PHE A 210 -21.26 -17.68 -1.02
N ILE A 211 -21.91 -18.78 -0.70
CA ILE A 211 -22.78 -19.53 -1.61
C ILE A 211 -24.16 -19.59 -0.96
N GLY A 212 -24.94 -18.52 -1.15
CA GLY A 212 -26.17 -18.32 -0.36
C GLY A 212 -25.82 -18.03 1.10
N ASP A 213 -26.21 -18.94 1.99
CA ASP A 213 -25.89 -18.93 3.41
C ASP A 213 -24.65 -19.75 3.78
N ALA A 214 -24.10 -20.49 2.82
CA ALA A 214 -22.87 -21.25 3.01
C ALA A 214 -21.63 -20.35 2.92
N ILE A 215 -20.62 -20.67 3.73
CA ILE A 215 -19.34 -19.95 3.78
C ILE A 215 -18.21 -20.92 3.44
N LEU A 216 -17.41 -20.57 2.45
CA LEU A 216 -16.17 -21.26 2.11
C LEU A 216 -14.97 -20.43 2.57
N VAL A 217 -14.14 -21.01 3.45
CA VAL A 217 -12.90 -20.41 3.94
C VAL A 217 -11.76 -21.42 3.77
N PHE A 218 -10.57 -20.94 3.50
CA PHE A 218 -9.38 -21.78 3.51
C PHE A 218 -8.22 -21.12 4.25
N PHE A 219 -7.29 -21.94 4.74
CA PHE A 219 -6.07 -21.54 5.41
C PHE A 219 -4.86 -22.11 4.69
N GLY A 220 -3.75 -21.38 4.70
CA GLY A 220 -2.51 -21.78 4.06
C GLY A 220 -2.16 -21.00 2.80
N ASP A 221 -3.04 -20.06 2.37
CA ASP A 221 -2.83 -19.18 1.23
C ASP A 221 -3.69 -17.90 1.34
N PRO A 222 -3.26 -16.71 0.92
CA PRO A 222 -1.91 -16.37 0.46
C PRO A 222 -0.87 -16.36 1.58
N VAL A 223 -1.30 -16.39 2.85
CA VAL A 223 -0.44 -16.43 4.03
C VAL A 223 -0.59 -17.77 4.74
N SER A 224 0.51 -18.40 5.08
CA SER A 224 0.54 -19.65 5.85
C SER A 224 1.45 -19.51 7.06
N LYS A 225 1.03 -20.09 8.18
CA LYS A 225 1.84 -20.24 9.39
C LYS A 225 2.43 -21.66 9.51
N GLY A 226 2.09 -22.53 8.57
CA GLY A 226 2.43 -23.94 8.57
C GLY A 226 1.17 -24.82 8.59
N ASN A 227 1.22 -26.01 7.97
CA ASN A 227 0.04 -26.88 7.80
C ASN A 227 -0.68 -27.21 9.13
N ARG A 228 0.08 -27.40 10.21
CA ARG A 228 -0.49 -27.71 11.53
C ARG A 228 -1.14 -26.47 12.14
N GLU A 229 -0.44 -25.37 12.15
CA GLU A 229 -0.89 -24.09 12.69
C GLU A 229 -2.13 -23.58 11.96
N ASP A 230 -2.15 -23.74 10.64
CA ASP A 230 -3.28 -23.40 9.79
C ASP A 230 -4.51 -24.28 10.07
N ALA A 231 -4.30 -25.61 10.27
CA ALA A 231 -5.37 -26.51 10.65
C ALA A 231 -5.92 -26.22 12.06
N VAL A 232 -5.05 -25.95 13.03
CA VAL A 232 -5.45 -25.57 14.39
C VAL A 232 -6.22 -24.26 14.38
N ALA A 233 -5.76 -23.25 13.62
CA ALA A 233 -6.44 -21.99 13.49
C ALA A 233 -7.83 -22.15 12.86
N CYS A 234 -7.95 -22.99 11.83
CA CYS A 234 -9.22 -23.30 11.16
C CYS A 234 -10.24 -23.95 12.13
N VAL A 235 -9.83 -24.96 12.89
CA VAL A 235 -10.71 -25.61 13.86
C VAL A 235 -11.08 -24.66 15.01
N SER A 236 -10.13 -23.86 15.49
CA SER A 236 -10.39 -22.86 16.53
C SER A 236 -11.37 -21.79 16.06
N MET A 237 -11.23 -21.31 14.82
CA MET A 237 -12.18 -20.43 14.15
C MET A 237 -13.61 -21.05 14.14
N ALA A 238 -13.71 -22.33 13.75
CA ALA A 238 -14.98 -23.02 13.69
C ALA A 238 -15.68 -23.13 15.07
N VAL A 239 -14.91 -23.39 16.13
CA VAL A 239 -15.45 -23.40 17.49
C VAL A 239 -15.94 -22.02 17.90
N GLU A 240 -15.17 -20.96 17.65
CA GLU A 240 -15.58 -19.60 17.96
C GLU A 240 -16.78 -19.15 17.14
N MET A 241 -16.92 -19.60 15.87
CA MET A 241 -18.12 -19.36 15.06
C MET A 241 -19.38 -19.97 15.69
N LEU A 242 -19.29 -21.19 16.24
CA LEU A 242 -20.40 -21.79 16.98
C LEU A 242 -20.80 -20.99 18.23
N GLU A 243 -19.81 -20.54 18.98
CA GLU A 243 -20.06 -19.70 20.17
C GLU A 243 -20.70 -18.36 19.78
N ARG A 244 -20.24 -17.75 18.68
CA ARG A 244 -20.80 -16.50 18.15
C ARG A 244 -22.23 -16.69 17.64
N LEU A 245 -22.50 -17.81 16.98
CA LEU A 245 -23.85 -18.17 16.53
C LEU A 245 -24.85 -18.21 17.69
N GLU A 246 -24.46 -18.75 18.84
CA GLU A 246 -25.31 -18.79 20.03
C GLU A 246 -25.69 -17.37 20.48
N SER A 247 -24.74 -16.43 20.43
CA SER A 247 -25.03 -15.03 20.79
C SER A 247 -25.98 -14.34 19.81
N LEU A 248 -26.01 -14.75 18.53
CA LEU A 248 -26.91 -14.19 17.51
C LEU A 248 -28.37 -14.65 17.66
N ARG A 249 -28.63 -15.76 18.37
CA ARG A 249 -29.99 -16.34 18.50
C ARG A 249 -30.97 -15.39 19.19
N SER A 250 -30.51 -14.57 20.15
CA SER A 250 -31.37 -13.56 20.79
C SER A 250 -31.81 -12.48 19.80
N PHE A 251 -30.87 -11.97 19.01
CA PHE A 251 -31.12 -10.99 17.97
C PHE A 251 -32.14 -11.49 16.91
N TRP A 252 -31.96 -12.73 16.46
CA TRP A 252 -32.89 -13.34 15.48
C TRP A 252 -34.31 -13.59 16.04
N ARG A 253 -34.38 -14.00 17.32
CA ARG A 253 -35.68 -14.19 17.98
C ARG A 253 -36.49 -12.91 18.05
N GLU A 254 -35.86 -11.79 18.33
CA GLU A 254 -36.52 -10.46 18.34
C GLU A 254 -37.07 -10.06 16.97
N ARG A 255 -36.50 -10.62 15.89
CA ARG A 255 -36.93 -10.37 14.50
C ARG A 255 -37.86 -11.43 13.93
N GLY A 256 -38.46 -12.24 14.77
CA GLY A 256 -39.49 -13.20 14.39
C GLY A 256 -39.00 -14.57 13.95
N VAL A 257 -37.68 -14.86 14.09
CA VAL A 257 -37.12 -16.20 13.85
C VAL A 257 -37.45 -17.07 15.09
N ALA A 258 -38.55 -17.78 15.05
CA ALA A 258 -39.00 -18.59 16.18
C ALA A 258 -38.12 -19.81 16.46
N ARG A 259 -37.49 -20.39 15.42
CA ARG A 259 -36.59 -21.53 15.56
C ARG A 259 -35.15 -21.05 15.53
N PRO A 260 -34.26 -21.55 16.42
CA PRO A 260 -32.85 -21.21 16.37
C PRO A 260 -32.23 -21.74 15.07
N LEU A 261 -31.47 -20.90 14.39
CA LEU A 261 -30.67 -21.34 13.26
C LEU A 261 -29.51 -22.18 13.78
N ASN A 262 -29.28 -23.29 13.12
CA ASN A 262 -28.16 -24.18 13.38
C ASN A 262 -27.22 -24.15 12.19
N VAL A 263 -25.94 -24.32 12.43
CA VAL A 263 -24.93 -24.42 11.38
C VAL A 263 -24.33 -25.82 11.37
N ARG A 264 -24.00 -26.33 10.20
CA ARG A 264 -23.19 -27.53 10.02
C ARG A 264 -21.82 -27.12 9.51
N ILE A 265 -20.79 -27.76 9.99
CA ILE A 265 -19.41 -27.39 9.64
C ILE A 265 -18.64 -28.65 9.26
N GLY A 266 -17.94 -28.56 8.11
CA GLY A 266 -17.01 -29.57 7.62
C GLY A 266 -15.62 -29.00 7.37
N ILE A 267 -14.58 -29.69 7.85
CA ILE A 267 -13.19 -29.25 7.66
C ILE A 267 -12.34 -30.40 7.13
N HIS A 268 -11.58 -30.12 6.08
CA HIS A 268 -10.61 -31.06 5.51
C HIS A 268 -9.27 -30.38 5.24
N THR A 269 -8.19 -31.07 5.54
CA THR A 269 -6.83 -30.64 5.16
C THR A 269 -6.27 -31.55 4.09
N GLY A 270 -5.89 -30.98 2.96
CA GLY A 270 -5.36 -31.76 1.84
C GLY A 270 -4.78 -30.89 0.73
N VAL A 271 -4.22 -31.54 -0.29
CA VAL A 271 -3.65 -30.82 -1.43
C VAL A 271 -4.77 -30.30 -2.33
N CYS A 272 -4.83 -28.98 -2.44
CA CYS A 272 -5.74 -28.27 -3.33
C CYS A 272 -4.94 -27.41 -4.34
N THR A 273 -5.63 -26.94 -5.38
CA THR A 273 -5.09 -25.95 -6.30
C THR A 273 -5.72 -24.61 -5.95
N VAL A 274 -4.90 -23.61 -5.65
CA VAL A 274 -5.33 -22.26 -5.27
C VAL A 274 -4.68 -21.23 -6.20
N GLY A 275 -5.35 -20.12 -6.44
CA GLY A 275 -4.88 -19.02 -7.26
C GLY A 275 -5.99 -18.37 -8.07
N ASN A 276 -5.61 -17.63 -9.10
CA ASN A 276 -6.54 -16.95 -10.00
C ASN A 276 -7.08 -17.93 -11.05
N PHE A 277 -8.37 -18.14 -11.03
CA PHE A 277 -9.09 -18.95 -12.02
C PHE A 277 -10.09 -18.07 -12.77
N GLY A 278 -10.32 -18.34 -14.03
CA GLY A 278 -11.33 -17.66 -14.83
C GLY A 278 -10.92 -17.43 -16.27
N SER A 279 -11.42 -16.36 -16.83
CA SER A 279 -11.08 -15.87 -18.17
C SER A 279 -10.14 -14.65 -18.08
N GLU A 280 -9.68 -14.17 -19.25
CA GLU A 280 -8.88 -12.94 -19.33
C GLU A 280 -9.63 -11.71 -18.76
N ASP A 281 -10.96 -11.69 -18.86
CA ASP A 281 -11.79 -10.57 -18.44
C ASP A 281 -12.33 -10.71 -17.01
N ARG A 282 -12.31 -11.93 -16.43
CA ARG A 282 -12.86 -12.21 -15.12
C ARG A 282 -12.06 -13.28 -14.39
N LEU A 283 -11.47 -12.88 -13.29
CA LEU A 283 -10.67 -13.74 -12.42
C LEU A 283 -11.28 -13.82 -11.03
N ASP A 284 -11.34 -15.05 -10.50
CA ASP A 284 -11.68 -15.32 -9.11
C ASP A 284 -10.47 -15.94 -8.43
N TYR A 285 -10.02 -15.36 -7.32
CA TYR A 285 -9.02 -15.99 -6.46
C TYR A 285 -9.73 -17.04 -5.61
N THR A 286 -9.51 -18.31 -5.89
CA THR A 286 -10.28 -19.40 -5.30
C THR A 286 -9.47 -20.66 -5.14
N VAL A 287 -10.03 -21.61 -4.39
CA VAL A 287 -9.49 -22.95 -4.20
C VAL A 287 -10.31 -24.00 -4.95
N ILE A 288 -9.65 -24.89 -5.66
CA ILE A 288 -10.29 -26.01 -6.39
C ILE A 288 -9.60 -27.32 -6.04
N GLY A 289 -10.37 -28.39 -6.00
CA GLY A 289 -9.85 -29.74 -5.83
C GLY A 289 -10.77 -30.66 -5.02
N ASN A 290 -10.35 -31.92 -4.91
CA ASN A 290 -11.11 -32.90 -4.14
C ASN A 290 -11.22 -32.54 -2.66
N GLY A 291 -10.26 -31.79 -2.11
CA GLY A 291 -10.28 -31.33 -0.72
C GLY A 291 -11.46 -30.39 -0.43
N VAL A 292 -11.82 -29.49 -1.37
CA VAL A 292 -12.99 -28.63 -1.25
C VAL A 292 -14.28 -29.46 -1.24
N ASN A 293 -14.40 -30.41 -2.16
CA ASN A 293 -15.56 -31.31 -2.22
C ASN A 293 -15.68 -32.15 -0.95
N LEU A 294 -14.55 -32.59 -0.39
CA LEU A 294 -14.56 -33.37 0.85
C LEU A 294 -15.00 -32.52 2.05
N ALA A 295 -14.52 -31.29 2.17
CA ALA A 295 -14.96 -30.36 3.22
C ALA A 295 -16.48 -30.13 3.14
N SER A 296 -17.03 -29.90 1.95
CA SER A 296 -18.48 -29.76 1.73
C SER A 296 -19.26 -31.03 2.07
N ARG A 297 -18.69 -32.24 1.81
CA ARG A 297 -19.34 -33.50 2.18
C ARG A 297 -19.30 -33.74 3.69
N LEU A 298 -18.21 -33.36 4.36
CA LEU A 298 -18.13 -33.40 5.80
C LEU A 298 -19.20 -32.47 6.42
N GLU A 299 -19.35 -31.25 5.90
CA GLU A 299 -20.41 -30.34 6.32
C GLU A 299 -21.79 -30.99 6.19
N SER A 300 -22.13 -31.53 5.00
CA SER A 300 -23.44 -32.13 4.74
C SER A 300 -23.73 -33.38 5.61
N ASN A 301 -22.70 -34.06 6.12
CA ASN A 301 -22.82 -35.20 7.02
C ASN A 301 -22.65 -34.82 8.51
N SER A 302 -22.39 -33.54 8.79
CA SER A 302 -22.30 -33.07 10.16
C SER A 302 -23.67 -32.89 10.78
N ASP A 303 -23.80 -33.19 12.06
CA ASP A 303 -25.00 -32.88 12.81
C ASP A 303 -25.11 -31.36 13.07
N PRO A 304 -26.32 -30.87 13.36
CA PRO A 304 -26.53 -29.46 13.68
C PRO A 304 -25.66 -28.96 14.82
N ASN A 305 -24.99 -27.83 14.63
CA ASN A 305 -24.06 -27.18 15.56
C ASN A 305 -22.86 -28.06 15.94
N GLN A 306 -22.45 -28.91 15.00
CA GLN A 306 -21.27 -29.73 15.16
C GLN A 306 -20.23 -29.41 14.08
N ILE A 307 -18.99 -29.75 14.38
CA ILE A 307 -17.85 -29.64 13.48
C ILE A 307 -17.34 -31.04 13.18
N LEU A 308 -17.45 -31.44 11.92
CA LEU A 308 -16.96 -32.72 11.44
C LEU A 308 -15.65 -32.53 10.65
N ILE A 309 -14.59 -33.24 11.04
CA ILE A 309 -13.28 -33.12 10.40
C ILE A 309 -12.84 -34.45 9.82
N SER A 310 -12.01 -34.42 8.77
CA SER A 310 -11.37 -35.62 8.22
C SER A 310 -10.23 -36.10 9.11
N GLU A 311 -9.81 -37.36 8.91
CA GLU A 311 -8.63 -37.94 9.57
C GLU A 311 -7.37 -37.11 9.33
N ASP A 312 -7.14 -36.61 8.10
CA ASP A 312 -6.00 -35.77 7.76
C ASP A 312 -5.94 -34.52 8.64
N THR A 313 -7.09 -33.86 8.84
CA THR A 313 -7.20 -32.71 9.73
C THR A 313 -6.99 -33.12 11.19
N TYR A 314 -7.63 -34.24 11.63
CA TYR A 314 -7.49 -34.74 12.99
C TYR A 314 -6.03 -35.00 13.38
N LEU A 315 -5.26 -35.63 12.50
CA LEU A 315 -3.84 -35.92 12.75
C LEU A 315 -3.01 -34.63 13.01
N LEU A 316 -3.39 -33.53 12.41
CA LEU A 316 -2.72 -32.23 12.64
C LEU A 316 -3.16 -31.56 13.95
N VAL A 317 -4.44 -31.71 14.33
CA VAL A 317 -5.02 -30.93 15.45
C VAL A 317 -5.17 -31.71 16.76
N LYS A 318 -5.00 -33.03 16.79
CA LYS A 318 -5.25 -33.94 17.93
C LYS A 318 -4.59 -33.56 19.25
N GLN A 319 -3.52 -32.77 19.20
CA GLN A 319 -2.86 -32.25 20.42
C GLN A 319 -3.52 -31.01 21.01
N HIS A 320 -4.34 -30.31 20.21
CA HIS A 320 -4.95 -29.02 20.57
C HIS A 320 -6.47 -29.11 20.66
N VAL A 321 -7.04 -30.21 20.13
CA VAL A 321 -8.50 -30.38 20.02
C VAL A 321 -8.87 -31.77 20.47
N ARG A 322 -9.84 -31.88 21.37
CA ARG A 322 -10.45 -33.16 21.73
C ARG A 322 -11.50 -33.50 20.69
N CYS A 323 -11.36 -34.70 20.09
CA CYS A 323 -12.28 -35.18 19.09
C CYS A 323 -12.78 -36.60 19.46
N GLU A 324 -13.98 -36.92 19.03
CA GLU A 324 -14.54 -38.27 19.04
C GLU A 324 -14.56 -38.83 17.62
N GLN A 325 -14.25 -40.12 17.50
CA GLN A 325 -14.27 -40.81 16.21
C GLN A 325 -15.71 -41.00 15.76
N GLY A 326 -16.03 -40.51 14.56
CA GLY A 326 -17.32 -40.67 13.93
C GLY A 326 -17.34 -41.85 12.92
N GLU A 327 -18.44 -41.98 12.21
CA GLU A 327 -18.58 -42.98 11.14
C GLU A 327 -17.74 -42.59 9.91
N ALA A 328 -17.22 -43.61 9.21
CA ALA A 328 -16.55 -43.36 7.94
C ALA A 328 -17.58 -43.06 6.83
N ILE A 329 -17.34 -41.97 6.08
CA ILE A 329 -18.22 -41.54 4.99
C ILE A 329 -17.63 -41.94 3.62
N SER A 330 -18.50 -42.38 2.72
CA SER A 330 -18.14 -42.61 1.31
C SER A 330 -18.38 -41.35 0.50
N VAL A 331 -17.34 -40.84 -0.15
CA VAL A 331 -17.42 -39.58 -0.91
C VAL A 331 -17.18 -39.87 -2.40
N LYS A 332 -18.06 -39.38 -3.27
CA LYS A 332 -17.90 -39.54 -4.73
C LYS A 332 -16.56 -38.91 -5.17
N GLY A 333 -15.72 -39.72 -5.83
CA GLY A 333 -14.40 -39.29 -6.30
C GLY A 333 -13.24 -39.60 -5.34
N VAL A 334 -13.53 -40.23 -4.19
CA VAL A 334 -12.53 -40.76 -3.25
C VAL A 334 -12.69 -42.30 -3.25
N SER A 335 -11.59 -43.01 -3.48
CA SER A 335 -11.63 -44.49 -3.68
C SER A 335 -11.84 -45.28 -2.37
N HIS A 336 -11.64 -44.67 -1.22
CA HIS A 336 -11.79 -45.28 0.09
C HIS A 336 -12.70 -44.45 0.99
N PRO A 337 -13.44 -45.08 1.92
CA PRO A 337 -14.19 -44.34 2.94
C PRO A 337 -13.25 -43.45 3.74
N VAL A 338 -13.68 -42.24 3.98
CA VAL A 338 -12.93 -41.25 4.77
C VAL A 338 -13.37 -41.35 6.21
N GLN A 339 -12.44 -41.64 7.10
CA GLN A 339 -12.69 -41.61 8.55
C GLN A 339 -12.95 -40.20 9.01
N THR A 340 -14.00 -40.01 9.79
CA THR A 340 -14.39 -38.70 10.33
C THR A 340 -14.19 -38.62 11.82
N TYR A 341 -14.03 -37.39 12.30
CA TYR A 341 -13.91 -37.07 13.73
C TYR A 341 -14.75 -35.86 14.05
N GLN A 342 -15.53 -35.95 15.10
CA GLN A 342 -16.32 -34.86 15.64
C GLN A 342 -15.47 -34.07 16.62
N VAL A 343 -15.40 -32.74 16.46
CA VAL A 343 -14.73 -31.84 17.40
C VAL A 343 -15.63 -31.63 18.61
N ILE A 344 -15.08 -31.89 19.80
CA ILE A 344 -15.81 -31.74 21.08
C ILE A 344 -15.44 -30.42 21.77
N GLU A 345 -14.14 -30.18 21.96
CA GLU A 345 -13.64 -28.96 22.61
C GLU A 345 -12.18 -28.67 22.27
N LEU A 346 -11.81 -27.40 22.39
CA LEU A 346 -10.40 -27.01 22.32
C LEU A 346 -9.71 -27.39 23.64
N VAL A 347 -8.60 -28.07 23.55
CA VAL A 347 -7.74 -28.31 24.72
C VAL A 347 -6.99 -27.02 25.00
N ASN A 348 -7.35 -26.33 26.08
CA ASN A 348 -6.70 -25.09 26.50
C ASN A 348 -5.22 -25.35 26.75
N THR A 349 -4.37 -24.95 25.82
CA THR A 349 -2.90 -25.09 25.91
C THR A 349 -2.34 -24.22 27.05
N SER A 350 -3.06 -23.16 27.43
CA SER A 350 -2.77 -22.35 28.61
C SER A 350 -2.99 -23.16 29.91
N ALA A 351 -4.09 -23.93 29.99
CA ALA A 351 -4.34 -24.84 31.09
C ALA A 351 -3.33 -26.01 31.10
N ARG A 352 -2.79 -26.38 29.93
CA ARG A 352 -1.74 -27.40 29.83
C ARG A 352 -0.38 -26.89 30.31
N LYS A 353 -0.05 -25.60 30.09
CA LYS A 353 1.15 -24.99 30.67
C LYS A 353 1.03 -24.83 32.19
N ASP A 354 -0.17 -24.49 32.68
CA ASP A 354 -0.44 -24.32 34.12
C ASP A 354 -0.61 -25.66 34.86
N THR A 355 -0.94 -26.74 34.14
CA THR A 355 -1.05 -28.11 34.71
C THR A 355 0.21 -28.94 34.56
N LYS A 356 1.14 -28.57 33.70
CA LYS A 356 2.45 -29.21 33.61
C LYS A 356 3.35 -28.65 34.70
N LEU A 357 3.57 -29.45 35.75
CA LEU A 357 4.43 -29.06 36.86
C LEU A 357 5.87 -29.48 36.54
N GLU A 358 6.71 -28.50 36.21
CA GLU A 358 8.17 -28.69 36.08
C GLU A 358 8.85 -27.77 37.10
N GLU A 359 9.34 -28.40 38.20
CA GLU A 359 10.04 -27.69 39.26
C GLU A 359 11.38 -28.36 39.54
N VAL A 360 12.43 -27.57 39.54
CA VAL A 360 13.79 -28.02 39.86
C VAL A 360 14.33 -27.18 41.01
N ILE A 361 14.47 -27.80 42.16
CA ILE A 361 15.14 -27.20 43.31
C ILE A 361 16.33 -28.09 43.72
N PRO A 362 17.34 -27.60 44.43
CA PRO A 362 18.47 -28.42 44.85
C PRO A 362 18.01 -29.68 45.59
N GLY A 363 18.26 -30.85 44.99
CA GLY A 363 17.88 -32.15 45.53
C GLY A 363 16.48 -32.66 45.15
N LEU A 364 15.70 -31.91 44.36
CA LEU A 364 14.41 -32.37 43.85
C LEU A 364 14.21 -31.89 42.42
N SER A 365 13.93 -32.82 41.50
CA SER A 365 13.43 -32.55 40.17
C SER A 365 12.09 -33.24 40.00
N LEU A 366 11.05 -32.49 39.72
CA LEU A 366 9.69 -32.98 39.49
C LEU A 366 9.22 -32.53 38.13
N ALA A 367 8.88 -33.49 37.23
CA ALA A 367 8.22 -33.25 35.98
C ALA A 367 6.93 -34.09 35.96
N LEU A 368 5.79 -33.43 35.92
CA LEU A 368 4.49 -34.07 35.89
C LEU A 368 3.66 -33.48 34.73
N ASP A 369 3.28 -34.28 33.75
CA ASP A 369 2.30 -33.96 32.73
C ASP A 369 1.08 -34.88 32.90
N PRO A 370 -0.03 -34.38 33.49
CA PRO A 370 -1.21 -35.20 33.77
C PRO A 370 -1.86 -35.82 32.54
N PHE A 371 -1.63 -35.21 31.35
CA PHE A 371 -2.25 -35.62 30.08
C PHE A 371 -1.43 -36.68 29.33
N SER A 372 -0.16 -36.89 29.71
CA SER A 372 0.70 -37.92 29.14
C SER A 372 0.87 -39.12 30.06
N LEU A 373 0.22 -39.13 31.23
CA LEU A 373 0.25 -40.23 32.18
C LEU A 373 -0.58 -41.41 31.66
N GLU A 374 0.06 -42.55 31.43
CA GLU A 374 -0.61 -43.82 31.10
C GLU A 374 -1.20 -44.53 32.34
N ASP A 375 -0.54 -44.38 33.51
CA ASP A 375 -0.97 -44.97 34.77
C ASP A 375 -1.07 -43.90 35.87
N HIS A 376 -2.28 -43.37 36.06
CA HIS A 376 -2.60 -42.37 37.06
C HIS A 376 -2.46 -42.89 38.51
N GLU A 377 -2.70 -44.18 38.74
CA GLU A 377 -2.63 -44.76 40.11
C GLU A 377 -1.18 -44.93 40.54
N ALA A 378 -0.30 -45.40 39.66
CA ALA A 378 1.13 -45.48 39.91
C ALA A 378 1.74 -44.08 40.19
N ALA A 379 1.38 -43.08 39.42
CA ALA A 379 1.82 -41.68 39.63
C ALA A 379 1.38 -41.13 40.98
N ARG A 380 0.13 -41.40 41.38
CA ARG A 380 -0.44 -40.98 42.65
C ARG A 380 0.28 -41.65 43.86
N GLN A 381 0.62 -42.94 43.74
CA GLN A 381 1.36 -43.67 44.77
C GLN A 381 2.79 -43.11 44.91
N LEU A 382 3.45 -42.79 43.79
CA LEU A 382 4.80 -42.24 43.77
C LEU A 382 4.85 -40.84 44.43
N LEU A 383 3.92 -39.95 44.09
CA LEU A 383 3.76 -38.63 44.72
C LEU A 383 3.43 -38.73 46.22
N SER A 384 2.55 -39.68 46.61
CA SER A 384 2.21 -39.92 47.99
C SER A 384 3.44 -40.38 48.82
N THR A 385 4.29 -41.22 48.21
CA THR A 385 5.53 -41.71 48.85
C THR A 385 6.54 -40.57 48.97
N ALA A 386 6.73 -39.74 47.94
CA ALA A 386 7.61 -38.56 48.01
C ALA A 386 7.16 -37.56 49.08
N LEU A 387 5.85 -37.31 49.19
CA LEU A 387 5.27 -36.45 50.23
C LEU A 387 5.50 -36.99 51.65
N LYS A 388 5.52 -38.33 51.85
CA LYS A 388 5.85 -38.91 53.16
C LYS A 388 7.30 -38.64 53.55
N TRP A 389 8.23 -38.63 52.61
CA TRP A 389 9.65 -38.36 52.94
C TRP A 389 9.89 -36.84 53.17
N LEU A 390 9.09 -35.96 52.62
CA LEU A 390 9.19 -34.52 52.84
C LEU A 390 8.52 -34.04 54.14
N LYS A 391 7.80 -34.90 54.88
CA LYS A 391 7.23 -34.51 56.18
C LYS A 391 8.34 -34.10 57.12
N PRO A 392 8.30 -32.91 57.73
CA PRO A 392 9.34 -32.48 58.69
C PRO A 392 9.40 -33.44 59.83
N LYS A 393 10.59 -33.98 60.13
CA LYS A 393 10.84 -34.70 61.42
C LYS A 393 10.65 -33.65 62.49
N VAL A 394 9.52 -33.71 63.22
CA VAL A 394 9.25 -32.88 64.40
C VAL A 394 10.32 -33.20 65.40
N LYS A 395 11.31 -32.34 65.59
CA LYS A 395 12.21 -32.40 66.76
C LYS A 395 11.35 -32.20 68.01
N LYS A 396 11.10 -33.26 68.78
CA LYS A 396 10.64 -33.13 70.14
C LYS A 396 11.67 -32.29 70.88
N SER A 397 11.38 -31.02 71.16
CA SER A 397 12.11 -30.24 72.14
C SER A 397 11.81 -30.83 73.46
N ARG A 398 12.82 -31.46 74.10
CA ARG A 398 12.79 -31.82 75.48
C ARG A 398 12.85 -30.53 76.27
N ASP A 399 11.74 -30.15 76.87
CA ASP A 399 11.74 -29.27 78.03
C ASP A 399 12.62 -29.92 79.10
N LYS A 400 13.65 -29.23 79.49
CA LYS A 400 14.30 -29.39 80.78
C LYS A 400 14.45 -28.00 81.40
N LYS A 401 13.61 -27.84 82.42
CA LYS A 401 13.75 -26.98 83.61
C LYS A 401 14.27 -25.54 83.41
#